data_254113485268a77003033b8a636a9bb6
#
_entry.id   254113485268a77003033b8a636a9bb6
#
_cell.length_a   1.000
_cell.length_b   1.000
_cell.length_c   1.000
_cell.angle_alpha   90.00
_cell.angle_beta   90.00
_cell.angle_gamma   90.00
#
_symmetry.space_group_name_H-M   'P 1'
#
loop_
_entity.id
_entity.type
_entity.pdbx_description
1 polymer ?
#
loop_
_entity_poly.entity_id
_entity_poly.type
_entity_poly.pdbx_seq_one_letter_code
_entity_poly.pdbx_strand_id
1 'polypeptide(L)'
;MKKRVKANTALLNNPGPNPSPVRRIKNILSGRKLNKELIRRLATCEYISEHRNLFITGATGCGKTYMACAFGMEACKQYFNTKYVRLPDLLIDLETARTDGNYKKVMAKYANPVVLILDEWLLLKPTNAEQRDIFELLHRRRKKSSTIFCSQYAFEEWYEQLGGGDSPLADAIIDCIAHDSYRINITSIDAEHDRYMWLPMIGVL
;
A
#
# COMPACT_ATOMS: atom_id res chain seq x y z
N MET A 1 28.32 11.43 -8.98
CA MET A 1 28.28 10.25 -8.09
C MET A 1 26.83 9.83 -7.90
N LYS A 2 26.35 8.76 -8.56
CA LYS A 2 24.98 8.26 -8.44
C LYS A 2 24.85 7.49 -7.11
N LYS A 3 24.10 8.02 -6.14
CA LYS A 3 23.75 7.29 -4.92
C LYS A 3 22.97 6.04 -5.30
N ARG A 4 23.53 4.87 -5.00
CA ARG A 4 22.88 3.56 -5.17
C ARG A 4 21.64 3.53 -4.27
N VAL A 5 20.46 3.59 -4.88
CA VAL A 5 19.18 3.42 -4.18
C VAL A 5 19.11 1.97 -3.72
N LYS A 6 19.09 1.73 -2.43
CA LYS A 6 18.82 0.39 -1.87
C LYS A 6 17.34 0.07 -2.09
N ALA A 7 17.01 -0.62 -3.16
CA ALA A 7 15.72 -1.28 -3.28
C ALA A 7 15.57 -2.26 -2.12
N ASN A 8 14.44 -2.21 -1.42
CA ASN A 8 14.22 -3.10 -0.28
C ASN A 8 14.00 -4.52 -0.84
N THR A 9 14.95 -5.41 -0.56
CA THR A 9 15.15 -6.72 -1.17
C THR A 9 13.97 -7.69 -1.01
N ALA A 10 13.02 -7.42 -0.11
CA ALA A 10 11.87 -8.29 0.14
C ALA A 10 10.91 -8.40 -1.08
N LEU A 11 10.83 -7.37 -1.93
CA LEU A 11 10.05 -7.41 -3.17
C LEU A 11 10.80 -8.08 -4.34
N LEU A 12 12.13 -8.22 -4.23
CA LEU A 12 13.02 -8.72 -5.30
C LEU A 12 13.44 -10.18 -5.09
N ASN A 13 13.24 -10.77 -3.90
CA ASN A 13 13.77 -12.07 -3.53
C ASN A 13 12.89 -13.27 -3.91
N ASN A 14 11.95 -13.13 -4.84
CA ASN A 14 11.27 -14.29 -5.41
C ASN A 14 11.47 -14.34 -6.93
N PRO A 15 12.59 -14.89 -7.43
CA PRO A 15 12.87 -15.04 -8.85
C PRO A 15 12.22 -16.33 -9.40
N GLY A 16 10.90 -16.41 -9.43
CA GLY A 16 10.22 -17.29 -10.38
C GLY A 16 10.36 -16.74 -11.81
N PRO A 17 10.10 -17.54 -12.88
CA PRO A 17 10.13 -17.07 -14.28
C PRO A 17 9.13 -15.95 -14.45
N ASN A 18 9.63 -14.72 -14.40
CA ASN A 18 8.86 -13.52 -14.13
C ASN A 18 8.38 -12.87 -15.41
N PRO A 19 7.06 -12.91 -15.73
CA PRO A 19 6.55 -12.08 -16.83
C PRO A 19 6.83 -10.61 -16.50
N SER A 20 7.14 -9.80 -17.52
CA SER A 20 7.34 -8.35 -17.33
C SER A 20 6.17 -7.77 -16.55
N PRO A 21 6.36 -6.71 -15.71
CA PRO A 21 5.29 -6.09 -14.92
C PRO A 21 4.10 -5.64 -15.76
N VAL A 22 4.33 -5.20 -17.00
CA VAL A 22 3.26 -4.93 -17.97
C VAL A 22 2.42 -6.19 -18.25
N ARG A 23 3.05 -7.36 -18.27
CA ARG A 23 2.35 -8.65 -18.43
C ARG A 23 1.61 -9.05 -17.16
N ARG A 24 2.15 -8.73 -15.97
CA ARG A 24 1.46 -8.91 -14.68
C ARG A 24 0.23 -8.02 -14.57
N ILE A 25 0.36 -6.74 -14.91
CA ILE A 25 -0.77 -5.80 -14.96
C ILE A 25 -1.80 -6.27 -16.01
N LYS A 26 -1.38 -6.78 -17.18
CA LYS A 26 -2.29 -7.36 -18.17
C LYS A 26 -3.07 -8.56 -17.63
N ASN A 27 -2.43 -9.43 -16.84
CA ASN A 27 -3.09 -10.58 -16.22
C ASN A 27 -4.13 -10.16 -15.18
N ILE A 28 -3.86 -9.08 -14.41
CA ILE A 28 -4.83 -8.48 -13.47
C ILE A 28 -6.05 -7.94 -14.23
N LEU A 29 -5.84 -7.43 -15.44
CA LEU A 29 -6.89 -6.82 -16.27
C LEU A 29 -7.75 -7.85 -17.00
N SER A 30 -7.30 -9.10 -17.14
CA SER A 30 -8.05 -10.15 -17.82
C SER A 30 -9.23 -10.60 -16.95
N GLY A 31 -10.44 -10.46 -17.47
CA GLY A 31 -11.67 -10.92 -16.81
C GLY A 31 -12.27 -9.99 -15.74
N ARG A 32 -11.66 -8.85 -15.43
CA ARG A 32 -12.13 -7.93 -14.38
C ARG A 32 -12.67 -6.61 -14.95
N LYS A 33 -13.73 -6.07 -14.33
CA LYS A 33 -14.27 -4.73 -14.65
C LYS A 33 -13.39 -3.62 -14.03
N LEU A 34 -12.11 -3.56 -14.43
CA LEU A 34 -11.19 -2.54 -13.99
C LEU A 34 -11.02 -1.45 -15.06
N ASN A 35 -10.85 -0.21 -14.65
CA ASN A 35 -10.52 0.88 -15.56
C ASN A 35 -9.09 0.71 -16.08
N LYS A 36 -8.98 0.10 -17.27
CA LYS A 36 -7.70 -0.25 -17.91
C LYS A 36 -6.85 0.99 -18.22
N GLU A 37 -7.49 2.10 -18.53
CA GLU A 37 -6.80 3.36 -18.82
C GLU A 37 -6.17 3.95 -17.58
N LEU A 38 -6.92 4.01 -16.47
CA LEU A 38 -6.40 4.43 -15.18
C LEU A 38 -5.20 3.58 -14.75
N ILE A 39 -5.31 2.25 -14.86
CA ILE A 39 -4.21 1.35 -14.46
C ILE A 39 -2.98 1.53 -15.34
N ARG A 40 -3.14 1.77 -16.65
CA ARG A 40 -2.02 2.08 -17.54
C ARG A 40 -1.36 3.40 -17.16
N ARG A 41 -2.15 4.43 -16.86
CA ARG A 41 -1.65 5.73 -16.38
C ARG A 41 -0.89 5.58 -15.05
N LEU A 42 -1.43 4.85 -14.08
CA LEU A 42 -0.74 4.61 -12.81
C LEU A 42 0.56 3.82 -12.97
N ALA A 43 0.63 2.92 -13.97
CA ALA A 43 1.84 2.17 -14.28
C ALA A 43 2.97 3.06 -14.85
N THR A 44 2.68 4.28 -15.32
CA THR A 44 3.73 5.27 -15.68
C THR A 44 4.41 5.92 -14.48
N CYS A 45 3.89 5.69 -13.27
CA CYS A 45 4.35 6.31 -12.01
C CYS A 45 4.13 7.83 -11.93
N GLU A 46 3.28 8.41 -12.78
CA GLU A 46 2.95 9.85 -12.76
C GLU A 46 2.41 10.29 -11.39
N TYR A 47 1.60 9.43 -10.72
CA TYR A 47 1.06 9.68 -9.39
C TYR A 47 2.13 9.96 -8.33
N ILE A 48 3.35 9.42 -8.53
CA ILE A 48 4.48 9.65 -7.61
C ILE A 48 5.00 11.08 -7.73
N SER A 49 5.14 11.59 -8.96
CA SER A 49 5.58 12.97 -9.22
C SER A 49 4.55 13.98 -8.74
N GLU A 50 3.28 13.61 -8.78
CA GLU A 50 2.16 14.41 -8.28
C GLU A 50 1.95 14.29 -6.75
N HIS A 51 2.72 13.42 -6.08
CA HIS A 51 2.57 13.09 -4.64
C HIS A 51 1.17 12.61 -4.26
N ARG A 52 0.48 11.92 -5.17
CA ARG A 52 -0.86 11.39 -4.95
C ARG A 52 -0.84 10.01 -4.34
N ASN A 53 -1.84 9.72 -3.53
CA ASN A 53 -2.05 8.41 -2.93
C ASN A 53 -2.85 7.49 -3.86
N LEU A 54 -2.70 6.16 -3.68
CA LEU A 54 -3.51 5.15 -4.32
C LEU A 54 -4.28 4.36 -3.27
N PHE A 55 -5.59 4.22 -3.45
CA PHE A 55 -6.43 3.34 -2.65
C PHE A 55 -6.83 2.15 -3.50
N ILE A 56 -6.41 0.95 -3.07
CA ILE A 56 -6.76 -0.32 -3.70
C ILE A 56 -7.64 -1.08 -2.72
N THR A 57 -8.94 -1.11 -3.02
CA THR A 57 -9.96 -1.71 -2.16
C THR A 57 -10.60 -2.92 -2.81
N GLY A 58 -11.22 -3.80 -2.02
CA GLY A 58 -11.92 -4.98 -2.50
C GLY A 58 -11.83 -6.16 -1.54
N ALA A 59 -12.58 -7.23 -1.81
CA ALA A 59 -12.66 -8.40 -0.96
C ALA A 59 -11.29 -9.08 -0.71
N THR A 60 -11.20 -9.87 0.36
CA THR A 60 -10.02 -10.69 0.64
C THR A 60 -9.76 -11.65 -0.53
N GLY A 61 -8.51 -11.78 -0.95
CA GLY A 61 -8.12 -12.66 -2.07
C GLY A 61 -8.31 -12.06 -3.46
N CYS A 62 -8.91 -10.86 -3.62
CA CYS A 62 -9.13 -10.25 -4.94
C CYS A 62 -7.87 -9.70 -5.62
N GLY A 63 -6.67 -9.82 -5.02
CA GLY A 63 -5.40 -9.44 -5.64
C GLY A 63 -4.93 -8.01 -5.36
N LYS A 64 -5.41 -7.35 -4.31
CA LYS A 64 -4.98 -6.00 -3.89
C LYS A 64 -3.47 -5.89 -3.70
N THR A 65 -2.92 -6.75 -2.85
CA THR A 65 -1.48 -6.83 -2.55
C THR A 65 -0.66 -7.03 -3.82
N TYR A 66 -1.11 -7.93 -4.70
CA TYR A 66 -0.43 -8.17 -5.98
C TYR A 66 -0.39 -6.93 -6.86
N MET A 67 -1.51 -6.21 -6.98
CA MET A 67 -1.60 -4.96 -7.75
C MET A 67 -0.69 -3.88 -7.14
N ALA A 68 -0.73 -3.70 -5.82
CA ALA A 68 0.13 -2.75 -5.13
C ALA A 68 1.62 -3.06 -5.34
N CYS A 69 2.00 -4.34 -5.22
CA CYS A 69 3.37 -4.78 -5.50
C CYS A 69 3.77 -4.57 -6.96
N ALA A 70 2.86 -4.74 -7.92
CA ALA A 70 3.14 -4.47 -9.32
C ALA A 70 3.44 -2.98 -9.56
N PHE A 71 2.65 -2.05 -8.97
CA PHE A 71 2.97 -0.61 -9.00
C PHE A 71 4.28 -0.28 -8.28
N GLY A 72 4.53 -0.89 -7.12
CA GLY A 72 5.79 -0.72 -6.39
C GLY A 72 7.00 -1.18 -7.20
N MET A 73 6.88 -2.25 -7.97
CA MET A 73 7.95 -2.72 -8.86
C MET A 73 8.20 -1.77 -10.03
N GLU A 74 7.14 -1.18 -10.61
CA GLU A 74 7.32 -0.15 -11.66
C GLU A 74 8.02 1.09 -11.07
N ALA A 75 7.66 1.51 -9.86
CA ALA A 75 8.34 2.58 -9.15
C ALA A 75 9.84 2.26 -8.92
N CYS A 76 10.17 1.03 -8.48
CA CYS A 76 11.55 0.60 -8.30
C CYS A 76 12.35 0.63 -9.61
N LYS A 77 11.75 0.26 -10.75
CA LYS A 77 12.40 0.32 -12.07
C LYS A 77 12.75 1.75 -12.47
N GLN A 78 11.92 2.70 -12.08
CA GLN A 78 12.17 4.13 -12.28
C GLN A 78 13.04 4.74 -11.16
N TYR A 79 13.69 3.89 -10.35
CA TYR A 79 14.58 4.27 -9.26
C TYR A 79 13.94 5.02 -8.10
N PHE A 80 12.61 4.97 -7.94
CA PHE A 80 11.97 5.48 -6.75
C PHE A 80 12.20 4.55 -5.56
N ASN A 81 12.61 5.14 -4.43
CA ASN A 81 12.76 4.39 -3.18
C ASN A 81 11.38 3.94 -2.70
N THR A 82 11.13 2.63 -2.80
CA THR A 82 9.83 2.01 -2.48
C THR A 82 9.96 1.05 -1.31
N LYS A 83 8.99 1.10 -0.40
CA LYS A 83 8.93 0.22 0.76
C LYS A 83 7.54 -0.40 0.88
N TYR A 84 7.51 -1.70 1.14
CA TYR A 84 6.31 -2.45 1.49
C TYR A 84 6.32 -2.78 2.99
N VAL A 85 5.15 -2.68 3.62
CA VAL A 85 4.90 -3.14 4.99
C VAL A 85 3.41 -3.39 5.19
N ARG A 86 3.05 -4.36 6.01
CA ARG A 86 1.69 -4.52 6.52
C ARG A 86 1.48 -3.52 7.66
N LEU A 87 0.30 -2.93 7.76
CA LEU A 87 0.02 -1.96 8.82
C LEU A 87 0.26 -2.54 10.23
N PRO A 88 -0.19 -3.76 10.57
CA PRO A 88 0.09 -4.35 11.87
C PRO A 88 1.59 -4.46 12.18
N ASP A 89 2.40 -4.87 11.22
CA ASP A 89 3.85 -5.02 11.41
C ASP A 89 4.53 -3.66 11.63
N LEU A 90 4.06 -2.62 10.94
CA LEU A 90 4.54 -1.25 11.12
C LEU A 90 4.23 -0.74 12.54
N LEU A 91 3.03 -1.01 13.04
CA LEU A 91 2.59 -0.56 14.37
C LEU A 91 3.41 -1.27 15.46
N ILE A 92 3.65 -2.58 15.34
CA ILE A 92 4.52 -3.34 16.23
C ILE A 92 5.96 -2.79 16.20
N ASP A 93 6.52 -2.50 15.01
CA ASP A 93 7.85 -1.90 14.87
C ASP A 93 7.94 -0.55 15.63
N LEU A 94 6.89 0.30 15.56
CA LEU A 94 6.87 1.60 16.22
C LEU A 94 6.69 1.48 17.75
N GLU A 95 5.87 0.56 18.20
CA GLU A 95 5.68 0.28 19.63
C GLU A 95 6.99 -0.21 20.27
N THR A 96 7.62 -1.22 19.65
CA THR A 96 8.94 -1.72 20.08
C THR A 96 9.99 -0.61 20.09
N ALA A 97 10.02 0.21 19.04
CA ALA A 97 10.97 1.30 18.92
C ALA A 97 10.75 2.41 19.98
N ARG A 98 9.53 2.56 20.50
CA ARG A 98 9.23 3.48 21.60
C ARG A 98 9.85 2.99 22.89
N THR A 99 9.76 1.70 23.17
CA THR A 99 10.40 1.05 24.32
C THR A 99 11.93 1.13 24.24
N ASP A 100 12.50 0.93 23.05
CA ASP A 100 13.95 0.95 22.81
C ASP A 100 14.54 2.37 22.69
N GLY A 101 13.72 3.43 22.78
CA GLY A 101 14.17 4.81 22.67
C GLY A 101 14.57 5.24 21.23
N ASN A 102 14.25 4.44 20.20
CA ASN A 102 14.64 4.69 18.81
C ASN A 102 13.44 4.99 17.85
N TYR A 103 12.31 5.39 18.42
CA TYR A 103 11.07 5.69 17.70
C TYR A 103 11.26 6.62 16.50
N LYS A 104 12.01 7.73 16.66
CA LYS A 104 12.24 8.69 15.57
C LYS A 104 12.95 8.06 14.37
N LYS A 105 13.88 7.12 14.60
CA LYS A 105 14.62 6.41 13.57
C LYS A 105 13.72 5.42 12.82
N VAL A 106 12.89 4.68 13.56
CA VAL A 106 11.95 3.72 12.95
C VAL A 106 10.83 4.44 12.21
N MET A 107 10.28 5.53 12.77
CA MET A 107 9.32 6.38 12.07
C MET A 107 9.90 6.90 10.74
N ALA A 108 11.14 7.39 10.73
CA ALA A 108 11.81 7.85 9.51
C ALA A 108 12.02 6.73 8.47
N LYS A 109 12.22 5.47 8.91
CA LYS A 109 12.30 4.28 8.04
C LYS A 109 11.05 4.11 7.16
N TYR A 110 9.86 4.53 7.67
CA TYR A 110 8.58 4.44 6.97
C TYR A 110 8.13 5.76 6.34
N ALA A 111 8.54 6.90 6.92
CA ALA A 111 8.18 8.22 6.39
C ALA A 111 8.98 8.64 5.15
N ASN A 112 10.26 8.24 5.05
CA ASN A 112 11.17 8.73 4.02
C ASN A 112 11.10 8.06 2.63
N PRO A 113 10.61 6.80 2.47
CA PRO A 113 10.45 6.23 1.13
C PRO A 113 9.54 7.10 0.26
N VAL A 114 9.88 7.25 -1.02
CA VAL A 114 9.08 8.01 -1.99
C VAL A 114 7.73 7.32 -2.22
N VAL A 115 7.74 5.98 -2.24
CA VAL A 115 6.51 5.17 -2.27
C VAL A 115 6.48 4.26 -1.05
N LEU A 116 5.40 4.33 -0.29
CA LEU A 116 5.11 3.39 0.80
C LEU A 116 3.88 2.57 0.44
N ILE A 117 3.98 1.25 0.47
CA ILE A 117 2.85 0.35 0.33
C ILE A 117 2.45 -0.08 1.74
N LEU A 118 1.25 0.33 2.16
CA LEU A 118 0.61 -0.07 3.41
C LEU A 118 -0.44 -1.13 3.11
N ASP A 119 -0.08 -2.38 3.33
CA ASP A 119 -0.98 -3.50 3.15
C ASP A 119 -1.78 -3.79 4.43
N GLU A 120 -2.91 -4.47 4.30
CA GLU A 120 -3.85 -4.72 5.40
C GLU A 120 -4.30 -3.43 6.13
N TRP A 121 -4.49 -2.37 5.34
CA TRP A 121 -4.91 -1.08 5.86
C TRP A 121 -6.25 -1.18 6.57
N LEU A 122 -6.24 -0.85 7.89
CA LEU A 122 -7.38 -0.88 8.80
C LEU A 122 -8.09 -2.25 8.87
N LEU A 123 -7.36 -3.36 8.66
CA LEU A 123 -7.90 -4.70 8.85
C LEU A 123 -8.41 -4.89 10.28
N LEU A 124 -7.69 -4.35 11.25
CA LEU A 124 -8.07 -4.24 12.65
C LEU A 124 -8.26 -2.76 13.00
N LYS A 125 -9.19 -2.48 13.91
CA LYS A 125 -9.39 -1.13 14.43
C LYS A 125 -8.17 -0.74 15.28
N PRO A 126 -7.47 0.35 14.94
CA PRO A 126 -6.31 0.77 15.70
C PRO A 126 -6.71 1.41 17.03
N THR A 127 -5.92 1.17 18.05
CA THR A 127 -6.01 1.85 19.36
C THR A 127 -5.70 3.34 19.21
N ASN A 128 -6.04 4.15 20.22
CA ASN A 128 -5.72 5.59 20.22
C ASN A 128 -4.20 5.88 20.11
N ALA A 129 -3.35 5.00 20.62
CA ALA A 129 -1.90 5.14 20.49
C ALA A 129 -1.45 4.86 19.05
N GLU A 130 -1.96 3.80 18.44
CA GLU A 130 -1.68 3.43 17.07
C GLU A 130 -2.22 4.48 16.08
N GLN A 131 -3.38 5.08 16.35
CA GLN A 131 -3.92 6.18 15.54
C GLN A 131 -3.00 7.40 15.54
N ARG A 132 -2.35 7.72 16.68
CA ARG A 132 -1.34 8.78 16.75
C ARG A 132 -0.14 8.47 15.89
N ASP A 133 0.32 7.22 15.88
CA ASP A 133 1.43 6.77 15.04
C ASP A 133 1.08 6.82 13.55
N ILE A 134 -0.12 6.38 13.19
CA ILE A 134 -0.67 6.47 11.83
C ILE A 134 -0.74 7.93 11.39
N PHE A 135 -1.33 8.79 12.20
CA PHE A 135 -1.44 10.23 11.92
C PHE A 135 -0.07 10.87 11.70
N GLU A 136 0.88 10.64 12.61
CA GLU A 136 2.24 11.18 12.52
C GLU A 136 2.96 10.72 11.24
N LEU A 137 2.84 9.43 10.89
CA LEU A 137 3.40 8.89 9.65
C LEU A 137 2.81 9.58 8.43
N LEU A 138 1.49 9.66 8.32
CA LEU A 138 0.79 10.22 7.17
C LEU A 138 1.01 11.73 7.07
N HIS A 139 1.02 12.45 8.19
CA HIS A 139 1.33 13.88 8.24
C HIS A 139 2.73 14.17 7.70
N ARG A 140 3.74 13.38 8.05
CA ARG A 140 5.11 13.52 7.51
C ARG A 140 5.20 13.28 6.02
N ARG A 141 4.33 12.42 5.47
CA ARG A 141 4.30 12.03 4.06
C ARG A 141 3.45 12.95 3.19
N ARG A 142 2.48 13.65 3.78
CA ARG A 142 1.52 14.52 3.08
C ARG A 142 2.23 15.50 2.15
N LYS A 143 1.82 15.54 0.87
CA LYS A 143 2.37 16.40 -0.19
C LYS A 143 3.88 16.25 -0.46
N LYS A 144 4.50 15.18 -0.01
CA LYS A 144 5.95 14.93 -0.21
C LYS A 144 6.24 13.58 -0.85
N SER A 145 5.33 12.64 -0.71
CA SER A 145 5.52 11.26 -1.16
C SER A 145 4.16 10.58 -1.36
N SER A 146 4.14 9.46 -2.06
CA SER A 146 2.93 8.70 -2.36
C SER A 146 2.79 7.48 -1.47
N THR A 147 1.56 7.19 -1.04
CA THR A 147 1.25 5.98 -0.28
C THR A 147 0.21 5.16 -1.03
N ILE A 148 0.45 3.85 -1.14
CA ILE A 148 -0.48 2.88 -1.69
C ILE A 148 -1.12 2.13 -0.53
N PHE A 149 -2.42 2.27 -0.37
CA PHE A 149 -3.19 1.61 0.69
C PHE A 149 -3.93 0.41 0.10
N CYS A 150 -3.79 -0.77 0.72
CA CYS A 150 -4.55 -1.96 0.38
C CYS A 150 -5.51 -2.29 1.51
N SER A 151 -6.81 -2.14 1.28
CA SER A 151 -7.85 -2.38 2.29
C SER A 151 -8.93 -3.32 1.77
N GLN A 152 -9.50 -4.13 2.66
CA GLN A 152 -10.73 -4.87 2.38
C GLN A 152 -11.98 -4.00 2.51
N TYR A 153 -11.88 -2.90 3.24
CA TYR A 153 -12.95 -1.94 3.43
C TYR A 153 -12.95 -0.89 2.31
N ALA A 154 -14.13 -0.45 1.89
CA ALA A 154 -14.27 0.70 1.02
C ALA A 154 -13.79 1.97 1.74
N PHE A 155 -13.40 3.01 0.98
CA PHE A 155 -12.87 4.24 1.58
C PHE A 155 -13.87 4.89 2.54
N GLU A 156 -15.14 4.80 2.22
CA GLU A 156 -16.25 5.35 2.99
C GLU A 156 -16.38 4.70 4.38
N GLU A 157 -15.89 3.47 4.55
CA GLU A 157 -15.90 2.72 5.81
C GLU A 157 -14.69 3.03 6.69
N TRP A 158 -13.64 3.67 6.15
CA TRP A 158 -12.38 3.88 6.88
C TRP A 158 -12.55 4.78 8.10
N TYR A 159 -13.46 5.74 8.05
CA TYR A 159 -13.77 6.60 9.18
C TYR A 159 -14.24 5.76 10.39
N GLU A 160 -15.18 4.84 10.17
CA GLU A 160 -15.69 3.93 11.21
C GLU A 160 -14.62 2.93 11.69
N GLN A 161 -13.73 2.48 10.79
CA GLN A 161 -12.61 1.63 11.18
C GLN A 161 -11.58 2.38 12.05
N LEU A 162 -11.49 3.69 11.92
CA LEU A 162 -10.67 4.56 12.76
C LEU A 162 -11.37 4.94 14.08
N GLY A 163 -12.56 4.42 14.37
CA GLY A 163 -13.31 4.72 15.59
C GLY A 163 -14.37 5.80 15.42
N GLY A 164 -14.58 6.31 14.21
CA GLY A 164 -15.64 7.28 13.91
C GLY A 164 -15.62 8.51 14.82
N GLY A 165 -16.78 8.93 15.27
CA GLY A 165 -16.95 10.08 16.18
C GLY A 165 -16.29 9.94 17.56
N ASP A 166 -15.94 8.72 17.96
CA ASP A 166 -15.23 8.47 19.23
C ASP A 166 -13.72 8.67 19.11
N SER A 167 -13.20 8.85 17.90
CA SER A 167 -11.77 9.08 17.66
C SER A 167 -11.47 10.55 17.38
N PRO A 168 -10.65 11.22 18.20
CA PRO A 168 -10.24 12.60 17.95
C PRO A 168 -9.31 12.74 16.75
N LEU A 169 -8.81 11.63 16.19
CA LEU A 169 -7.86 11.61 15.08
C LEU A 169 -8.46 11.08 13.75
N ALA A 170 -9.66 10.47 13.78
CA ALA A 170 -10.27 9.86 12.59
C ALA A 170 -10.38 10.87 11.44
N ASP A 171 -10.96 12.05 11.71
CA ASP A 171 -11.09 13.12 10.71
C ASP A 171 -9.72 13.59 10.21
N ALA A 172 -8.77 13.79 11.11
CA ALA A 172 -7.42 14.26 10.75
C ALA A 172 -6.65 13.24 9.89
N ILE A 173 -6.80 11.94 10.18
CA ILE A 173 -6.19 10.86 9.39
C ILE A 173 -6.82 10.83 7.98
N ILE A 174 -8.17 10.85 7.92
CA ILE A 174 -8.89 10.84 6.63
C ILE A 174 -8.50 12.08 5.80
N ASP A 175 -8.46 13.28 6.41
CA ASP A 175 -8.05 14.51 5.72
C ASP A 175 -6.61 14.44 5.17
N CYS A 176 -5.70 13.79 5.90
CA CYS A 176 -4.32 13.62 5.43
C CYS A 176 -4.21 12.82 4.13
N ILE A 177 -5.15 11.90 3.85
CA ILE A 177 -5.05 10.92 2.76
C ILE A 177 -6.08 11.11 1.65
N ALA A 178 -7.25 11.73 1.94
CA ALA A 178 -8.37 11.83 1.01
C ALA A 178 -8.10 12.76 -0.17
N HIS A 179 -7.40 13.87 0.09
CA HIS A 179 -7.08 14.83 -0.94
C HIS A 179 -6.06 14.26 -1.93
N ASP A 180 -6.33 14.43 -3.23
CA ASP A 180 -5.44 14.02 -4.31
C ASP A 180 -5.13 12.52 -4.32
N SER A 181 -6.16 11.66 -4.26
CA SER A 181 -6.02 10.22 -4.31
C SER A 181 -6.66 9.59 -5.55
N TYR A 182 -6.03 8.54 -6.09
CA TYR A 182 -6.64 7.64 -7.06
C TYR A 182 -7.28 6.45 -6.34
N ARG A 183 -8.45 6.02 -6.79
CA ARG A 183 -9.19 4.91 -6.20
C ARG A 183 -9.37 3.78 -7.19
N ILE A 184 -9.00 2.57 -6.80
CA ILE A 184 -9.17 1.33 -7.55
C ILE A 184 -9.97 0.39 -6.67
N ASN A 185 -11.20 0.08 -7.07
CA ASN A 185 -11.99 -0.95 -6.41
C ASN A 185 -11.94 -2.23 -7.25
N ILE A 186 -11.41 -3.30 -6.67
CA ILE A 186 -11.31 -4.61 -7.32
C ILE A 186 -12.56 -5.41 -6.91
N THR A 187 -13.58 -5.38 -7.77
CA THR A 187 -14.73 -6.27 -7.63
C THR A 187 -14.38 -7.63 -8.22
N SER A 188 -14.51 -8.70 -7.42
CA SER A 188 -14.38 -10.07 -7.92
C SER A 188 -15.57 -10.38 -8.83
N ILE A 189 -15.31 -10.91 -10.02
CA ILE A 189 -16.36 -11.35 -10.93
C ILE A 189 -16.86 -12.74 -10.51
N ASP A 190 -15.98 -13.58 -9.90
CA ASP A 190 -16.32 -14.90 -9.35
C ASP A 190 -15.40 -15.21 -8.14
N ALA A 191 -15.97 -15.16 -6.96
CA ALA A 191 -15.23 -15.39 -5.71
C ALA A 191 -14.70 -16.83 -5.57
N GLU A 192 -15.21 -17.81 -6.29
CA GLU A 192 -14.73 -19.18 -6.28
C GLU A 192 -13.52 -19.41 -7.19
N HIS A 193 -13.50 -18.80 -8.37
CA HIS A 193 -12.41 -18.98 -9.34
C HIS A 193 -11.13 -18.24 -8.93
N ASP A 194 -11.25 -17.07 -8.29
CA ASP A 194 -10.12 -16.25 -7.87
C ASP A 194 -9.35 -16.82 -6.68
N ARG A 195 -9.99 -17.61 -5.81
CA ARG A 195 -9.32 -18.20 -4.63
C ARG A 195 -8.24 -19.21 -4.98
N TYR A 196 -8.37 -19.91 -6.10
CA TYR A 196 -7.45 -20.98 -6.49
C TYR A 196 -6.38 -20.56 -7.50
N MET A 197 -6.53 -19.41 -8.13
CA MET A 197 -5.58 -18.96 -9.16
C MET A 197 -4.23 -18.51 -8.58
N TRP A 198 -4.12 -18.30 -7.26
CA TRP A 198 -2.93 -17.82 -6.56
C TRP A 198 -2.17 -18.89 -5.77
N LEU A 199 -2.79 -20.05 -5.54
CA LEU A 199 -2.20 -21.17 -4.80
C LEU A 199 -0.88 -21.70 -5.40
N PRO A 200 -0.65 -21.73 -6.72
CA PRO A 200 0.63 -22.19 -7.27
C PRO A 200 1.81 -21.23 -7.04
N MET A 201 1.57 -19.99 -6.60
CA MET A 201 2.64 -19.00 -6.38
C MET A 201 3.14 -18.92 -4.93
N ILE A 202 2.45 -19.59 -4.00
CA ILE A 202 2.87 -19.75 -2.59
C ILE A 202 3.50 -21.12 -2.39
N GLY A 203 3.84 -21.78 -3.49
CA GLY A 203 4.48 -23.08 -3.51
C GLY A 203 5.89 -23.02 -2.97
N VAL A 204 6.01 -23.57 -1.77
CA VAL A 204 7.12 -24.31 -1.16
C VAL A 204 8.21 -23.43 -0.56
N LEU A 205 8.13 -23.35 0.74
CA LEU A 205 9.27 -23.36 1.65
C LEU A 205 10.16 -24.57 1.40
#